data_32f60c8f6d664742aabe96794c5eec93
#
_entry.id   32f60c8f6d664742aabe96794c5eec93
#
_cell.length_a   1.000
_cell.length_b   1.000
_cell.length_c   1.000
_cell.angle_alpha   90.00
_cell.angle_beta   90.00
_cell.angle_gamma   90.00
#
_symmetry.space_group_name_H-M   'P 1'
#
loop_
_entity.id
_entity.type
_entity.pdbx_description
1 polymer ?
#
loop_
_entity_poly.entity_id
_entity_poly.type
_entity_poly.pdbx_seq_one_letter_code
_entity_poly.pdbx_strand_id
1 'polypeptide(L)'
;MSRFIPVLFLVTLFQSLSAQQNLPIVRANSKNVTIRDGLNYKSDYWVIFPEIKPDIYYLDIPRKTTHLVFVTDLDSISFTMHYGEIKDFIVLLNGEDSCYTRISANYPHLLMPNKPHQGNDTIPFTLKNNRIYLQGKLNNSELLNIQFDLGADAVNLNSKSANKVNIIFDQKGTLINSNGTNETRVSTNNVIGIQGLTWTGIEIYETQNMKNNEDLIIGNSFFLDRIYKIDYENSVLIIYEKSPEIEPEYVQQNMILDNGVRPVFQATFKIEDVHYTEWFLFDTGNTGNGIIGNNFLAKHNLSNKFTQIIGFGNKTIACLPPLTIADHTFLKGAITLEKQNKNNTNYKFGGLIGNKILNSFNVIIDNREGLLYLKYNTE
;
A
#
# COMPACT_ATOMS: atom_id res chain seq x y z
N MET A 1 13.55 -50.47 -61.97
CA MET A 1 12.46 -50.77 -61.06
C MET A 1 12.78 -50.15 -59.71
N SER A 2 12.28 -48.95 -59.46
CA SER A 2 12.49 -48.22 -58.24
C SER A 2 11.26 -48.42 -57.36
N ARG A 3 11.45 -48.97 -56.14
CA ARG A 3 10.38 -49.16 -55.16
C ARG A 3 10.30 -47.94 -54.28
N PHE A 4 9.21 -47.18 -54.38
CA PHE A 4 8.82 -46.14 -53.42
C PHE A 4 8.21 -46.79 -52.17
N ILE A 5 8.76 -46.47 -51.00
CA ILE A 5 8.19 -46.78 -49.70
C ILE A 5 7.49 -45.50 -49.21
N PRO A 6 6.19 -45.52 -48.91
CA PRO A 6 5.54 -44.35 -48.32
C PRO A 6 5.85 -44.33 -46.80
N VAL A 7 6.48 -43.25 -46.33
CA VAL A 7 6.63 -42.96 -44.93
C VAL A 7 5.31 -42.38 -44.41
N LEU A 8 4.63 -43.15 -43.59
CA LEU A 8 3.42 -42.76 -42.87
C LEU A 8 3.79 -41.87 -41.72
N PHE A 9 3.56 -40.51 -41.83
CA PHE A 9 3.71 -39.60 -40.71
C PHE A 9 2.50 -39.73 -39.78
N LEU A 10 2.74 -40.37 -38.62
CA LEU A 10 1.76 -40.44 -37.54
C LEU A 10 1.80 -39.11 -36.78
N VAL A 11 0.88 -38.21 -37.07
CA VAL A 11 0.68 -36.98 -36.27
C VAL A 11 -0.10 -37.35 -35.04
N THR A 12 0.59 -37.55 -33.93
CA THR A 12 -0.05 -37.65 -32.61
C THR A 12 -0.49 -36.27 -32.15
N LEU A 13 -1.77 -35.99 -32.31
CA LEU A 13 -2.44 -34.86 -31.64
C LEU A 13 -2.42 -35.13 -30.13
N PHE A 14 -1.49 -34.49 -29.45
CA PHE A 14 -1.61 -34.30 -28.01
C PHE A 14 -2.75 -33.31 -27.74
N GLN A 15 -3.95 -33.80 -27.56
CA GLN A 15 -4.99 -33.06 -26.89
C GLN A 15 -4.54 -32.89 -25.44
N SER A 16 -4.07 -31.70 -25.09
CA SER A 16 -3.99 -31.28 -23.71
C SER A 16 -5.42 -31.25 -23.17
N LEU A 17 -5.83 -32.31 -22.51
CA LEU A 17 -6.95 -32.28 -21.59
C LEU A 17 -6.55 -31.32 -20.46
N SER A 18 -6.89 -30.04 -20.61
CA SER A 18 -6.99 -29.15 -19.48
C SER A 18 -8.07 -29.75 -18.57
N ALA A 19 -7.63 -30.38 -17.49
CA ALA A 19 -8.55 -30.78 -16.43
C ALA A 19 -9.32 -29.51 -16.02
N GLN A 20 -10.59 -29.48 -16.35
CA GLN A 20 -11.51 -28.44 -15.91
C GLN A 20 -11.60 -28.65 -14.40
N GLN A 21 -10.77 -27.93 -13.64
CA GLN A 21 -10.85 -27.94 -12.19
C GLN A 21 -12.25 -27.45 -11.83
N ASN A 22 -13.07 -28.32 -11.21
CA ASN A 22 -14.35 -27.93 -10.67
C ASN A 22 -14.08 -26.90 -9.56
N LEU A 23 -14.29 -25.63 -9.87
CA LEU A 23 -14.13 -24.54 -8.92
C LEU A 23 -15.12 -24.73 -7.76
N PRO A 24 -14.72 -24.43 -6.52
CA PRO A 24 -15.65 -24.39 -5.39
C PRO A 24 -16.82 -23.46 -5.68
N ILE A 25 -18.01 -23.82 -5.21
CA ILE A 25 -19.21 -23.01 -5.37
C ILE A 25 -19.68 -22.53 -4.00
N VAL A 26 -19.89 -21.22 -3.88
CA VAL A 26 -20.45 -20.54 -2.70
C VAL A 26 -21.76 -19.90 -3.12
N ARG A 27 -22.80 -20.04 -2.30
CA ARG A 27 -24.15 -19.51 -2.60
C ARG A 27 -24.33 -18.13 -1.99
N ALA A 28 -25.06 -17.25 -2.67
CA ALA A 28 -25.44 -15.93 -2.18
C ALA A 28 -26.80 -15.49 -2.75
N ASN A 29 -27.55 -14.70 -1.99
CA ASN A 29 -28.68 -13.93 -2.50
C ASN A 29 -28.30 -12.45 -2.66
N SER A 30 -27.28 -11.98 -1.96
CA SER A 30 -26.81 -10.60 -1.99
C SER A 30 -25.49 -10.49 -2.77
N LYS A 31 -25.37 -9.41 -3.55
CA LYS A 31 -24.08 -9.01 -4.14
C LYS A 31 -23.06 -8.51 -3.10
N ASN A 32 -23.53 -8.12 -1.92
CA ASN A 32 -22.65 -7.67 -0.84
C ASN A 32 -22.09 -8.87 -0.09
N VAL A 33 -20.78 -9.00 -0.09
CA VAL A 33 -20.05 -10.06 0.61
C VAL A 33 -19.05 -9.46 1.58
N THR A 34 -18.57 -10.27 2.50
CA THR A 34 -17.58 -9.84 3.49
C THR A 34 -16.36 -10.73 3.40
N ILE A 35 -15.18 -10.14 3.44
CA ILE A 35 -13.90 -10.86 3.56
C ILE A 35 -13.33 -10.57 4.95
N ARG A 36 -13.05 -11.64 5.69
CA ARG A 36 -12.40 -11.58 7.01
C ARG A 36 -11.02 -12.18 6.89
N ASP A 37 -9.99 -11.39 7.18
CA ASP A 37 -8.64 -11.91 7.30
C ASP A 37 -8.35 -12.40 8.72
N GLY A 38 -7.44 -13.35 8.84
CA GLY A 38 -7.09 -13.98 10.12
C GLY A 38 -6.27 -13.10 11.07
N LEU A 39 -5.91 -11.88 10.65
CA LEU A 39 -5.15 -10.93 11.47
C LEU A 39 -6.05 -10.03 12.33
N ASN A 40 -7.37 -10.20 12.28
CA ASN A 40 -8.36 -9.31 12.88
C ASN A 40 -8.21 -7.84 12.46
N TYR A 41 -7.49 -7.62 11.37
CA TYR A 41 -7.24 -6.28 10.86
C TYR A 41 -8.50 -5.69 10.27
N LYS A 42 -9.25 -6.51 9.56
CA LYS A 42 -10.27 -6.02 8.67
C LYS A 42 -11.40 -7.02 8.45
N SER A 43 -12.61 -6.51 8.52
CA SER A 43 -13.74 -7.11 7.84
C SER A 43 -14.08 -6.17 6.70
N ASP A 44 -13.75 -6.54 5.49
CA ASP A 44 -14.00 -5.72 4.31
C ASP A 44 -15.27 -6.12 3.61
N TYR A 45 -16.00 -5.11 3.11
CA TYR A 45 -17.16 -5.32 2.26
C TYR A 45 -16.75 -5.23 0.81
N TRP A 46 -17.20 -6.19 0.03
CA TRP A 46 -17.01 -6.21 -1.42
C TRP A 46 -18.37 -6.40 -2.09
N VAL A 47 -18.57 -5.74 -3.23
CA VAL A 47 -19.73 -5.92 -4.07
C VAL A 47 -19.30 -6.71 -5.29
N ILE A 48 -19.85 -7.92 -5.46
CA ILE A 48 -19.54 -8.79 -6.60
C ILE A 48 -20.37 -8.44 -7.83
N PHE A 49 -19.75 -8.55 -9.01
CA PHE A 49 -20.36 -8.25 -10.30
C PHE A 49 -20.28 -9.46 -11.23
N PRO A 50 -21.40 -10.13 -11.55
CA PRO A 50 -21.42 -11.30 -12.45
C PRO A 50 -20.88 -11.03 -13.87
N GLU A 51 -20.94 -9.76 -14.30
CA GLU A 51 -20.52 -9.28 -15.61
C GLU A 51 -18.99 -9.26 -15.74
N ILE A 52 -18.25 -9.14 -14.63
CA ILE A 52 -16.80 -9.08 -14.57
C ILE A 52 -16.26 -10.50 -14.39
N LYS A 53 -15.38 -10.97 -15.27
CA LYS A 53 -14.88 -12.35 -15.27
C LYS A 53 -13.37 -12.43 -15.50
N PRO A 54 -12.57 -12.73 -14.46
CA PRO A 54 -12.95 -12.85 -13.06
C PRO A 54 -13.19 -11.48 -12.42
N ASP A 55 -14.12 -11.44 -11.46
CA ASP A 55 -14.24 -10.33 -10.53
C ASP A 55 -13.21 -10.54 -9.42
N ILE A 56 -12.25 -9.60 -9.24
CA ILE A 56 -11.04 -9.82 -8.46
C ILE A 56 -11.05 -8.95 -7.20
N TYR A 57 -10.89 -9.60 -6.05
CA TYR A 57 -10.56 -8.94 -4.81
C TYR A 57 -9.06 -9.07 -4.52
N TYR A 58 -8.38 -7.94 -4.35
CA TYR A 58 -6.97 -7.92 -3.96
C TYR A 58 -6.84 -7.85 -2.44
N LEU A 59 -6.12 -8.82 -1.87
CA LEU A 59 -5.88 -8.87 -0.43
C LEU A 59 -4.78 -7.91 -0.01
N ASP A 60 -5.07 -7.10 1.00
CA ASP A 60 -4.06 -6.30 1.70
C ASP A 60 -3.33 -7.17 2.73
N ILE A 61 -2.65 -8.21 2.28
CA ILE A 61 -1.91 -9.10 3.18
C ILE A 61 -0.41 -8.78 3.17
N PRO A 62 0.27 -8.95 4.32
CA PRO A 62 1.72 -9.08 4.33
C PRO A 62 2.10 -10.31 3.51
N ARG A 63 3.35 -10.38 3.06
CA ARG A 63 3.88 -11.56 2.35
C ARG A 63 3.95 -12.82 3.22
N LYS A 64 3.11 -12.91 4.23
CA LYS A 64 2.94 -14.07 5.10
C LYS A 64 1.73 -14.88 4.70
N THR A 65 1.75 -16.15 5.10
CA THR A 65 0.57 -16.99 5.04
C THR A 65 -0.55 -16.35 5.85
N THR A 66 -1.69 -16.13 5.21
CA THR A 66 -2.88 -15.57 5.83
C THR A 66 -4.04 -16.53 5.67
N HIS A 67 -4.79 -16.75 6.74
CA HIS A 67 -6.06 -17.46 6.69
C HIS A 67 -7.17 -16.43 6.54
N LEU A 68 -7.99 -16.57 5.49
CA LEU A 68 -9.11 -15.69 5.24
C LEU A 68 -10.43 -16.45 5.09
N VAL A 69 -11.52 -15.79 5.36
CA VAL A 69 -12.87 -16.32 5.17
C VAL A 69 -13.67 -15.35 4.30
N PHE A 70 -14.14 -15.84 3.15
CA PHE A 70 -15.10 -15.16 2.31
C PHE A 70 -16.50 -15.56 2.78
N VAL A 71 -17.34 -14.57 3.09
CA VAL A 71 -18.65 -14.78 3.71
C VAL A 71 -19.73 -14.10 2.88
N THR A 72 -20.75 -14.86 2.51
CA THR A 72 -21.98 -14.35 1.89
C THR A 72 -23.12 -14.33 2.92
N ASP A 73 -24.30 -13.92 2.49
CA ASP A 73 -25.53 -14.01 3.29
C ASP A 73 -26.02 -15.45 3.50
N LEU A 74 -25.56 -16.43 2.70
CA LEU A 74 -26.00 -17.83 2.78
C LEU A 74 -24.88 -18.79 3.17
N ASP A 75 -23.62 -18.48 2.82
CA ASP A 75 -22.54 -19.47 2.85
C ASP A 75 -21.19 -18.81 3.14
N SER A 76 -20.15 -19.61 3.29
CA SER A 76 -18.77 -19.13 3.44
C SER A 76 -17.76 -20.13 2.90
N ILE A 77 -16.61 -19.61 2.48
CA ILE A 77 -15.46 -20.42 2.10
C ILE A 77 -14.18 -19.85 2.73
N SER A 78 -13.32 -20.75 3.20
CA SER A 78 -12.05 -20.40 3.83
C SER A 78 -10.87 -20.73 2.95
N PHE A 79 -9.86 -19.88 2.94
CA PHE A 79 -8.62 -20.09 2.22
C PHE A 79 -7.43 -19.80 3.11
N THR A 80 -6.37 -20.59 2.94
CA THR A 80 -5.02 -20.22 3.37
C THR A 80 -4.31 -19.68 2.14
N MET A 81 -3.85 -18.42 2.21
CA MET A 81 -3.22 -17.71 1.11
C MET A 81 -1.76 -17.41 1.44
N HIS A 82 -0.88 -17.66 0.49
CA HIS A 82 0.48 -17.15 0.51
C HIS A 82 0.60 -15.95 -0.42
N TYR A 83 1.61 -15.13 -0.21
CA TYR A 83 1.89 -14.01 -1.11
C TYR A 83 2.06 -14.51 -2.56
N GLY A 84 1.44 -13.81 -3.49
CA GLY A 84 1.45 -14.17 -4.90
C GLY A 84 0.44 -15.23 -5.31
N GLU A 85 -0.25 -15.87 -4.36
CA GLU A 85 -1.28 -16.86 -4.68
C GLU A 85 -2.58 -16.24 -5.17
N ILE A 86 -3.30 -17.05 -5.93
CA ILE A 86 -4.63 -16.76 -6.46
C ILE A 86 -5.55 -17.93 -6.11
N LYS A 87 -6.76 -17.63 -5.65
CA LYS A 87 -7.81 -18.63 -5.41
C LYS A 87 -9.06 -18.25 -6.19
N ASP A 88 -9.48 -19.14 -7.06
CA ASP A 88 -10.65 -19.00 -7.90
C ASP A 88 -11.80 -19.85 -7.37
N PHE A 89 -13.02 -19.30 -7.44
CA PHE A 89 -14.26 -19.97 -7.07
C PHE A 89 -15.46 -19.32 -7.78
N ILE A 90 -16.61 -19.92 -7.66
CA ILE A 90 -17.86 -19.40 -8.22
C ILE A 90 -18.76 -18.96 -7.08
N VAL A 91 -19.27 -17.75 -7.14
CA VAL A 91 -20.42 -17.35 -6.31
C VAL A 91 -21.67 -17.52 -7.16
N LEU A 92 -22.56 -18.43 -6.72
CA LEU A 92 -23.85 -18.64 -7.35
C LEU A 92 -24.87 -17.69 -6.71
N LEU A 93 -25.16 -16.59 -7.41
CA LEU A 93 -26.06 -15.54 -6.94
C LEU A 93 -27.51 -15.90 -7.31
N ASN A 94 -28.41 -15.90 -6.33
CA ASN A 94 -29.84 -16.25 -6.46
C ASN A 94 -30.10 -17.62 -7.10
N GLY A 95 -29.11 -18.51 -7.10
CA GLY A 95 -29.22 -19.84 -7.73
C GLY A 95 -29.12 -19.84 -9.26
N GLU A 96 -28.92 -18.69 -9.91
CA GLU A 96 -28.94 -18.53 -11.38
C GLU A 96 -27.66 -17.91 -11.92
N ASP A 97 -27.23 -16.78 -11.38
CA ASP A 97 -26.08 -16.04 -11.89
C ASP A 97 -24.75 -16.57 -11.33
N SER A 98 -23.86 -17.01 -12.20
CA SER A 98 -22.53 -17.46 -11.84
C SER A 98 -21.52 -16.30 -11.89
N CYS A 99 -21.08 -15.84 -10.73
CA CYS A 99 -20.00 -14.87 -10.62
C CYS A 99 -18.66 -15.61 -10.53
N TYR A 100 -17.85 -15.54 -11.60
CA TYR A 100 -16.47 -16.05 -11.54
C TYR A 100 -15.64 -15.09 -10.69
N THR A 101 -15.29 -15.54 -9.52
CA THR A 101 -14.72 -14.73 -8.44
C THR A 101 -13.29 -15.16 -8.18
N ARG A 102 -12.42 -14.20 -7.97
CA ARG A 102 -11.00 -14.41 -7.68
C ARG A 102 -10.57 -13.63 -6.46
N ILE A 103 -9.88 -14.28 -5.53
CA ILE A 103 -9.12 -13.62 -4.49
C ILE A 103 -7.64 -13.71 -4.88
N SER A 104 -6.97 -12.56 -4.95
CA SER A 104 -5.58 -12.47 -5.36
C SER A 104 -4.73 -11.84 -4.26
N ALA A 105 -3.68 -12.55 -3.86
CA ALA A 105 -2.58 -12.02 -3.05
C ALA A 105 -1.43 -11.53 -3.94
N ASN A 106 -1.70 -11.31 -5.24
CA ASN A 106 -0.76 -10.82 -6.21
C ASN A 106 -1.28 -9.51 -6.82
N TYR A 107 -0.67 -8.41 -6.42
CA TYR A 107 -1.00 -7.10 -6.99
C TYR A 107 -0.38 -6.93 -8.37
N PRO A 108 -1.13 -6.39 -9.36
CA PRO A 108 -0.67 -6.33 -10.75
C PRO A 108 0.48 -5.33 -11.00
N HIS A 109 0.81 -4.48 -10.05
CA HIS A 109 1.72 -3.33 -10.26
C HIS A 109 3.00 -3.43 -9.42
N LEU A 110 3.70 -4.56 -9.45
CA LEU A 110 5.03 -4.64 -8.88
C LEU A 110 6.03 -3.91 -9.77
N LEU A 111 6.50 -2.76 -9.31
CA LEU A 111 7.58 -2.03 -9.96
C LEU A 111 8.90 -2.67 -9.56
N MET A 112 9.63 -3.21 -10.52
CA MET A 112 10.93 -3.85 -10.30
C MET A 112 12.04 -3.01 -10.91
N PRO A 113 13.12 -2.68 -10.19
CA PRO A 113 14.27 -2.04 -10.81
C PRO A 113 14.94 -2.98 -11.82
N ASN A 114 15.28 -2.45 -13.01
CA ASN A 114 15.85 -3.25 -14.10
C ASN A 114 17.34 -3.60 -13.89
N LYS A 115 17.99 -3.05 -12.88
CA LYS A 115 19.41 -3.30 -12.62
C LYS A 115 19.57 -4.58 -11.80
N PRO A 116 20.41 -5.54 -12.25
CA PRO A 116 20.80 -6.65 -11.39
C PRO A 116 21.49 -6.09 -10.15
N HIS A 117 21.01 -6.45 -8.97
CA HIS A 117 21.64 -6.08 -7.72
C HIS A 117 22.99 -6.79 -7.57
N GLN A 118 24.02 -6.01 -7.32
CA GLN A 118 25.29 -6.51 -6.79
C GLN A 118 25.62 -5.66 -5.56
N GLY A 119 25.31 -6.18 -4.38
CA GLY A 119 25.46 -5.47 -3.13
C GLY A 119 24.26 -4.57 -2.76
N ASN A 120 24.39 -3.82 -1.68
CA ASN A 120 23.38 -2.87 -1.22
C ASN A 120 23.46 -1.58 -2.03
N ASP A 121 22.29 -1.04 -2.41
CA ASP A 121 22.22 0.31 -2.99
C ASP A 121 21.94 1.34 -1.89
N THR A 122 22.51 2.51 -2.04
CA THR A 122 22.31 3.64 -1.11
C THR A 122 21.81 4.86 -1.88
N ILE A 123 20.68 5.41 -1.45
CA ILE A 123 20.07 6.60 -2.04
C ILE A 123 20.09 7.70 -0.98
N PRO A 124 20.91 8.76 -1.12
CA PRO A 124 20.86 9.90 -0.21
C PRO A 124 19.54 10.65 -0.33
N PHE A 125 19.05 11.19 0.79
CA PHE A 125 17.89 12.04 0.79
C PHE A 125 18.11 13.34 1.57
N THR A 126 17.23 14.30 1.35
CA THR A 126 17.15 15.51 2.16
C THR A 126 15.86 15.48 2.96
N LEU A 127 15.95 15.61 4.29
CA LEU A 127 14.79 15.82 5.13
C LEU A 127 14.46 17.29 5.21
N LYS A 128 13.33 17.71 4.66
CA LYS A 128 12.89 19.11 4.67
C LYS A 128 11.44 19.22 5.10
N ASN A 129 11.18 20.00 6.17
CA ASN A 129 9.84 20.12 6.73
C ASN A 129 9.17 18.76 7.00
N ASN A 130 9.90 17.84 7.61
CA ASN A 130 9.48 16.46 7.88
C ASN A 130 9.03 15.67 6.62
N ARG A 131 9.62 15.94 5.46
CA ARG A 131 9.44 15.15 4.23
C ARG A 131 10.78 14.69 3.69
N ILE A 132 10.79 13.50 3.14
CA ILE A 132 11.97 12.89 2.50
C ILE A 132 11.97 13.29 1.03
N TYR A 133 13.07 13.88 0.56
CA TYR A 133 13.26 14.23 -0.85
C TYR A 133 14.47 13.53 -1.43
N LEU A 134 14.26 12.83 -2.54
CA LEU A 134 15.27 12.19 -3.36
C LEU A 134 15.53 13.03 -4.61
N GLN A 135 16.66 12.77 -5.27
CA GLN A 135 16.98 13.33 -6.59
C GLN A 135 16.94 12.23 -7.64
N GLY A 136 16.20 12.46 -8.72
CA GLY A 136 16.07 11.48 -9.80
C GLY A 136 15.64 12.12 -11.11
N LYS A 137 15.42 11.29 -12.12
CA LYS A 137 15.02 11.71 -13.47
C LYS A 137 13.78 10.95 -13.91
N LEU A 138 12.93 11.61 -14.67
CA LEU A 138 11.79 11.03 -15.34
C LEU A 138 12.00 11.18 -16.85
N ASN A 139 11.96 10.06 -17.60
CA ASN A 139 12.09 10.05 -19.07
C ASN A 139 13.30 10.86 -19.57
N ASN A 140 14.48 10.69 -18.94
CA ASN A 140 15.72 11.45 -19.25
C ASN A 140 15.62 12.98 -19.03
N SER A 141 14.71 13.44 -18.18
CA SER A 141 14.61 14.84 -17.78
C SER A 141 15.89 15.36 -17.09
N GLU A 142 15.91 16.64 -16.78
CA GLU A 142 16.77 17.18 -15.73
C GLU A 142 16.46 16.54 -14.38
N LEU A 143 17.31 16.81 -13.36
CA LEU A 143 17.08 16.32 -12.01
C LEU A 143 15.80 16.91 -11.43
N LEU A 144 14.97 16.04 -10.93
CA LEU A 144 13.70 16.34 -10.28
C LEU A 144 13.81 16.14 -8.76
N ASN A 145 13.07 16.94 -8.03
CA ASN A 145 12.90 16.77 -6.60
C ASN A 145 11.73 15.83 -6.32
N ILE A 146 12.05 14.62 -5.89
CA ILE A 146 11.11 13.51 -5.73
C ILE A 146 10.80 13.33 -4.25
N GLN A 147 9.54 13.53 -3.85
CA GLN A 147 9.09 13.19 -2.49
C GLN A 147 8.95 11.68 -2.37
N PHE A 148 9.54 11.09 -1.33
CA PHE A 148 9.31 9.71 -0.95
C PHE A 148 8.23 9.64 0.12
N ASP A 149 7.06 9.18 -0.28
CA ASP A 149 5.81 9.22 0.50
C ASP A 149 5.22 7.83 0.63
N LEU A 150 5.37 7.21 1.79
CA LEU A 150 4.81 5.88 2.08
C LEU A 150 3.28 5.89 2.22
N GLY A 151 2.67 7.07 2.36
CA GLY A 151 1.22 7.26 2.30
C GLY A 151 0.65 7.25 0.88
N ALA A 152 1.51 7.32 -0.15
CA ALA A 152 1.10 7.32 -1.56
C ALA A 152 1.07 5.90 -2.15
N ASP A 153 -0.01 5.56 -2.84
CA ASP A 153 -0.16 4.31 -3.59
C ASP A 153 0.06 4.46 -5.10
N ALA A 154 0.10 5.70 -5.60
CA ALA A 154 0.33 6.03 -7.00
C ALA A 154 1.52 6.99 -7.16
N VAL A 155 2.11 7.00 -8.36
CA VAL A 155 3.14 7.97 -8.73
C VAL A 155 2.46 9.23 -9.25
N ASN A 156 2.79 10.37 -8.62
CA ASN A 156 2.14 11.64 -8.90
C ASN A 156 3.16 12.65 -9.44
N LEU A 157 2.88 13.22 -10.62
CA LEU A 157 3.63 14.32 -11.21
C LEU A 157 2.94 15.64 -10.93
N ASN A 158 3.68 16.61 -10.40
CA ASN A 158 3.19 17.96 -10.25
C ASN A 158 2.88 18.57 -11.63
N SER A 159 1.65 19.02 -11.84
CA SER A 159 1.25 19.66 -13.10
C SER A 159 2.14 20.84 -13.51
N LYS A 160 2.69 21.56 -12.52
CA LYS A 160 3.64 22.67 -12.74
C LYS A 160 5.02 22.19 -13.23
N SER A 161 5.34 20.93 -13.04
CA SER A 161 6.61 20.30 -13.45
C SER A 161 6.49 19.51 -14.75
N ALA A 162 5.29 19.41 -15.33
CA ALA A 162 5.06 18.67 -16.57
C ALA A 162 5.88 19.21 -17.75
N ASN A 163 6.22 20.50 -17.74
CA ASN A 163 7.08 21.13 -18.74
C ASN A 163 8.58 20.84 -18.56
N LYS A 164 9.00 20.31 -17.42
CA LYS A 164 10.41 19.90 -17.15
C LYS A 164 10.72 18.52 -17.66
N VAL A 165 9.71 17.75 -18.05
CA VAL A 165 9.83 16.33 -18.38
C VAL A 165 9.24 16.06 -19.77
N ASN A 166 9.82 15.09 -20.47
CA ASN A 166 9.23 14.59 -21.72
C ASN A 166 8.18 13.52 -21.37
N ILE A 167 6.93 13.94 -21.19
CA ILE A 167 5.81 13.06 -20.81
C ILE A 167 4.65 13.20 -21.78
N ILE A 168 4.05 12.08 -22.12
CA ILE A 168 2.85 12.00 -22.97
C ILE A 168 1.72 11.48 -22.11
N PHE A 169 0.67 12.27 -21.93
CA PHE A 169 -0.54 11.83 -21.27
C PHE A 169 -1.46 11.14 -22.30
N ASP A 170 -1.57 9.84 -22.20
CA ASP A 170 -2.26 8.96 -23.15
C ASP A 170 -3.59 8.41 -22.62
N GLN A 171 -3.88 8.62 -21.33
CA GLN A 171 -5.10 8.15 -20.69
C GLN A 171 -5.71 9.21 -19.75
N LYS A 172 -6.94 8.96 -19.33
CA LYS A 172 -7.61 9.64 -18.22
C LYS A 172 -7.81 8.65 -17.07
N GLY A 173 -7.67 9.11 -15.87
CA GLY A 173 -7.84 8.33 -14.65
C GLY A 173 -8.54 9.11 -13.56
N THR A 174 -8.73 8.46 -12.45
CA THR A 174 -9.28 9.06 -11.24
C THR A 174 -8.23 8.97 -10.13
N LEU A 175 -7.94 10.10 -9.49
CA LEU A 175 -7.04 10.18 -8.36
C LEU A 175 -7.85 10.51 -7.10
N ILE A 176 -7.69 9.70 -6.07
CA ILE A 176 -8.26 9.96 -4.74
C ILE A 176 -7.13 10.44 -3.83
N ASN A 177 -7.26 11.64 -3.29
CA ASN A 177 -6.29 12.23 -2.39
C ASN A 177 -6.97 12.95 -1.21
N SER A 178 -6.19 13.62 -0.37
CA SER A 178 -6.72 14.38 0.78
C SER A 178 -7.71 15.50 0.42
N ASN A 179 -7.80 15.89 -0.84
CA ASN A 179 -8.72 16.92 -1.36
C ASN A 179 -9.99 16.31 -2.01
N GLY A 180 -10.10 14.97 -2.04
CA GLY A 180 -11.23 14.23 -2.61
C GLY A 180 -10.87 13.47 -3.89
N THR A 181 -11.90 13.15 -4.67
CA THR A 181 -11.78 12.39 -5.92
C THR A 181 -11.73 13.38 -7.10
N ASN A 182 -10.70 13.26 -7.93
CA ASN A 182 -10.46 14.14 -9.06
C ASN A 182 -10.19 13.33 -10.34
N GLU A 183 -10.77 13.75 -11.46
CA GLU A 183 -10.31 13.29 -12.76
C GLU A 183 -8.93 13.88 -13.07
N THR A 184 -8.06 13.09 -13.66
CA THR A 184 -6.69 13.49 -13.99
C THR A 184 -6.20 12.88 -15.28
N ARG A 185 -5.16 13.47 -15.86
CA ARG A 185 -4.43 12.87 -16.98
C ARG A 185 -3.46 11.83 -16.45
N VAL A 186 -3.31 10.74 -17.19
CA VAL A 186 -2.43 9.62 -16.87
C VAL A 186 -1.46 9.40 -18.04
N SER A 187 -0.22 9.14 -17.69
CA SER A 187 0.83 8.76 -18.63
C SER A 187 1.31 7.37 -18.30
N THR A 188 1.39 6.49 -19.30
CA THR A 188 1.88 5.12 -19.15
C THR A 188 3.30 4.96 -19.68
N ASN A 189 3.96 3.84 -19.36
CA ASN A 189 5.27 3.45 -19.90
C ASN A 189 6.41 4.44 -19.63
N ASN A 190 6.37 5.15 -18.51
CA ASN A 190 7.45 6.05 -18.13
C ASN A 190 8.63 5.31 -17.50
N VAL A 191 9.76 6.00 -17.44
CA VAL A 191 11.02 5.51 -16.85
C VAL A 191 11.46 6.47 -15.76
N ILE A 192 11.67 5.97 -14.55
CA ILE A 192 12.21 6.74 -13.43
C ILE A 192 13.59 6.19 -13.06
N GLY A 193 14.59 7.08 -13.01
CA GLY A 193 15.96 6.78 -12.59
C GLY A 193 16.33 7.49 -11.31
N ILE A 194 16.82 6.77 -10.29
CA ILE A 194 17.31 7.31 -9.01
C ILE A 194 18.60 6.59 -8.65
N GLN A 195 19.71 7.33 -8.51
CA GLN A 195 21.03 6.78 -8.10
C GLN A 195 21.47 5.51 -8.88
N GLY A 196 21.23 5.51 -10.20
CA GLY A 196 21.59 4.40 -11.06
C GLY A 196 20.62 3.22 -11.06
N LEU A 197 19.64 3.20 -10.17
CA LEU A 197 18.50 2.31 -10.27
C LEU A 197 17.51 2.86 -11.30
N THR A 198 16.84 1.98 -12.03
CA THR A 198 15.90 2.37 -13.07
C THR A 198 14.63 1.50 -12.97
N TRP A 199 13.48 2.14 -12.97
CA TRP A 199 12.17 1.51 -13.04
C TRP A 199 11.50 1.89 -14.35
N THR A 200 10.90 0.93 -15.02
CA THR A 200 10.21 1.10 -16.33
C THR A 200 8.75 0.70 -16.24
N GLY A 201 7.96 1.11 -17.22
CA GLY A 201 6.54 0.80 -17.25
C GLY A 201 5.72 1.56 -16.20
N ILE A 202 6.24 2.70 -15.74
CA ILE A 202 5.61 3.48 -14.67
C ILE A 202 4.38 4.20 -15.19
N GLU A 203 3.27 4.03 -14.47
CA GLU A 203 2.06 4.84 -14.65
C GLU A 203 2.14 6.08 -13.74
N ILE A 204 1.86 7.24 -14.31
CA ILE A 204 2.00 8.55 -13.63
C ILE A 204 0.70 9.33 -13.75
N TYR A 205 0.21 9.79 -12.62
CA TYR A 205 -0.97 10.64 -12.49
C TYR A 205 -0.57 12.10 -12.35
N GLU A 206 -1.17 12.99 -13.14
CA GLU A 206 -0.94 14.41 -13.01
C GLU A 206 -1.70 14.99 -11.79
N THR A 207 -1.01 15.72 -10.94
CA THR A 207 -1.59 16.27 -9.70
C THR A 207 -1.39 17.77 -9.62
N GLN A 208 -2.48 18.53 -9.42
CA GLN A 208 -2.45 19.99 -9.42
C GLN A 208 -2.03 20.63 -8.09
N ASN A 209 -2.27 19.96 -6.96
CA ASN A 209 -2.16 20.55 -5.63
C ASN A 209 -0.86 20.17 -4.88
N MET A 210 0.19 19.80 -5.59
CA MET A 210 1.51 19.58 -5.02
C MET A 210 2.21 20.92 -4.72
N LYS A 211 3.18 20.89 -3.80
CA LYS A 211 3.98 22.08 -3.50
C LYS A 211 4.90 22.43 -4.68
N ASN A 212 5.27 23.72 -4.78
CA ASN A 212 6.10 24.20 -5.89
C ASN A 212 7.50 23.57 -5.98
N ASN A 213 7.99 23.04 -4.87
CA ASN A 213 9.30 22.37 -4.80
C ASN A 213 9.23 20.84 -4.86
N GLU A 214 8.08 20.29 -5.15
CA GLU A 214 7.83 18.88 -5.32
C GLU A 214 7.52 18.62 -6.80
N ASP A 215 8.40 17.91 -7.50
CA ASP A 215 8.18 17.61 -8.91
C ASP A 215 7.43 16.29 -9.06
N LEU A 216 7.79 15.29 -8.25
CA LEU A 216 7.23 13.94 -8.30
C LEU A 216 7.00 13.41 -6.89
N ILE A 217 5.99 12.55 -6.71
CA ILE A 217 5.79 11.74 -5.51
C ILE A 217 5.90 10.28 -5.92
N ILE A 218 6.69 9.52 -5.16
CA ILE A 218 6.77 8.06 -5.26
C ILE A 218 6.51 7.44 -3.89
N GLY A 219 6.03 6.21 -3.87
CA GLY A 219 5.74 5.46 -2.65
C GLY A 219 6.51 4.16 -2.51
N ASN A 220 6.04 3.31 -1.61
CA ASN A 220 6.62 2.00 -1.33
C ASN A 220 6.58 1.03 -2.52
N SER A 221 5.73 1.29 -3.53
CA SER A 221 5.63 0.48 -4.75
C SER A 221 6.99 0.24 -5.44
N PHE A 222 7.92 1.18 -5.30
CA PHE A 222 9.28 1.08 -5.85
C PHE A 222 10.17 0.03 -5.17
N PHE A 223 9.79 -0.43 -3.98
CA PHE A 223 10.61 -1.32 -3.15
C PHE A 223 9.87 -2.55 -2.65
N LEU A 224 8.72 -2.91 -3.23
CA LEU A 224 7.85 -4.00 -2.74
C LEU A 224 8.51 -5.37 -2.69
N ASP A 225 9.47 -5.65 -3.56
CA ASP A 225 10.24 -6.89 -3.57
C ASP A 225 11.52 -6.82 -2.74
N ARG A 226 11.71 -5.73 -1.97
CA ARG A 226 12.95 -5.43 -1.26
C ARG A 226 12.76 -5.30 0.24
N ILE A 227 13.87 -5.46 0.92
CA ILE A 227 14.08 -4.97 2.28
C ILE A 227 14.86 -3.68 2.15
N TYR A 228 14.42 -2.62 2.82
CA TYR A 228 15.16 -1.37 2.81
C TYR A 228 15.10 -0.67 4.16
N LYS A 229 16.12 0.15 4.44
CA LYS A 229 16.22 0.98 5.64
C LYS A 229 16.01 2.45 5.28
N ILE A 230 15.19 3.14 6.05
CA ILE A 230 15.17 4.60 6.12
C ILE A 230 16.06 4.98 7.30
N ASP A 231 17.25 5.44 7.00
CA ASP A 231 18.23 5.88 8.01
C ASP A 231 18.14 7.39 8.13
N TYR A 232 17.35 7.86 9.07
CA TYR A 232 17.15 9.30 9.28
C TYR A 232 18.38 9.99 9.89
N GLU A 233 19.19 9.27 10.68
CA GLU A 233 20.42 9.79 11.27
C GLU A 233 21.46 10.14 10.18
N ASN A 234 21.59 9.25 9.17
CA ASN A 234 22.53 9.42 8.08
C ASN A 234 21.88 10.03 6.82
N SER A 235 20.58 10.26 6.81
CA SER A 235 19.81 10.77 5.68
C SER A 235 19.99 9.94 4.40
N VAL A 236 19.84 8.61 4.51
CA VAL A 236 19.98 7.68 3.39
C VAL A 236 18.89 6.60 3.41
N LEU A 237 18.43 6.19 2.22
CA LEU A 237 17.73 4.93 2.04
C LEU A 237 18.77 3.87 1.67
N ILE A 238 18.78 2.74 2.37
CA ILE A 238 19.64 1.59 2.07
C ILE A 238 18.75 0.46 1.59
N ILE A 239 18.94 0.04 0.36
CA ILE A 239 18.19 -1.07 -0.25
C ILE A 239 19.07 -2.30 -0.16
N TYR A 240 18.62 -3.31 0.56
CA TYR A 240 19.40 -4.51 0.83
C TYR A 240 19.25 -5.52 -0.31
N GLU A 241 20.39 -6.08 -0.74
CA GLU A 241 20.41 -7.23 -1.66
C GLU A 241 19.88 -8.50 -0.97
N LYS A 242 20.33 -8.72 0.27
CA LYS A 242 19.98 -9.85 1.13
C LYS A 242 19.37 -9.33 2.42
N SER A 243 18.67 -10.19 3.14
CA SER A 243 18.18 -9.85 4.47
C SER A 243 19.35 -9.42 5.36
N PRO A 244 19.31 -8.19 5.91
CA PRO A 244 20.36 -7.71 6.81
C PRO A 244 20.30 -8.44 8.13
N GLU A 245 21.41 -8.50 8.83
CA GLU A 245 21.41 -8.78 10.26
C GLU A 245 20.76 -7.61 11.00
N ILE A 246 19.74 -7.90 11.80
CA ILE A 246 18.98 -6.90 12.55
C ILE A 246 19.68 -6.69 13.90
N GLU A 247 20.15 -5.47 14.16
CA GLU A 247 20.75 -5.08 15.42
C GLU A 247 19.74 -5.25 16.58
N PRO A 248 20.20 -5.64 17.81
CA PRO A 248 19.31 -5.92 18.94
C PRO A 248 18.43 -4.73 19.39
N GLU A 249 18.82 -3.51 19.07
CA GLU A 249 18.11 -2.27 19.42
C GLU A 249 16.86 -2.05 18.54
N TYR A 250 16.69 -2.81 17.46
CA TYR A 250 15.48 -2.73 16.66
C TYR A 250 14.36 -3.56 17.26
N VAL A 251 13.22 -2.94 17.45
CA VAL A 251 11.98 -3.61 17.86
C VAL A 251 11.20 -4.02 16.63
N GLN A 252 10.93 -5.32 16.51
CA GLN A 252 10.16 -5.89 15.42
C GLN A 252 8.66 -5.70 15.66
N GLN A 253 7.95 -5.28 14.62
CA GLN A 253 6.49 -5.23 14.56
C GLN A 253 5.97 -5.88 13.28
N ASN A 254 4.74 -6.38 13.32
CA ASN A 254 4.04 -6.78 12.11
C ASN A 254 3.62 -5.55 11.30
N MET A 255 3.67 -5.70 9.99
CA MET A 255 3.22 -4.72 9.02
C MET A 255 2.27 -5.39 8.02
N ILE A 256 1.29 -4.66 7.56
CA ILE A 256 0.44 -5.01 6.43
C ILE A 256 0.56 -3.93 5.37
N LEU A 257 0.17 -4.25 4.14
CA LEU A 257 0.23 -3.32 3.02
C LEU A 257 -1.19 -2.97 2.57
N ASP A 258 -1.66 -1.77 2.90
CA ASP A 258 -2.94 -1.26 2.40
C ASP A 258 -2.83 -1.01 0.88
N ASN A 259 -3.85 -1.43 0.14
CA ASN A 259 -3.84 -1.49 -1.32
C ASN A 259 -2.59 -2.21 -1.90
N GLY A 260 -1.98 -3.13 -1.11
CA GLY A 260 -0.78 -3.88 -1.48
C GLY A 260 0.51 -3.08 -1.49
N VAL A 261 0.50 -1.80 -1.19
CA VAL A 261 1.67 -0.92 -1.30
C VAL A 261 1.94 -0.07 -0.07
N ARG A 262 0.92 0.46 0.63
CA ARG A 262 1.12 1.40 1.73
C ARG A 262 1.33 0.69 3.06
N PRO A 263 2.47 0.90 3.75
CA PRO A 263 2.74 0.24 5.02
C PRO A 263 1.78 0.70 6.12
N VAL A 264 1.21 -0.24 6.83
CA VAL A 264 0.34 -0.01 7.98
C VAL A 264 0.86 -0.84 9.15
N PHE A 265 0.95 -0.24 10.33
CA PHE A 265 1.54 -0.83 11.52
C PHE A 265 0.74 -0.49 12.77
N GLN A 266 1.02 -1.16 13.88
CA GLN A 266 0.30 -0.93 15.13
C GLN A 266 0.95 0.18 15.96
N ALA A 267 0.09 1.05 16.52
CA ALA A 267 0.47 2.03 17.53
C ALA A 267 -0.59 2.07 18.65
N THR A 268 -0.17 2.45 19.84
CA THR A 268 -1.03 2.44 21.04
C THR A 268 -1.16 3.83 21.62
N PHE A 269 -2.39 4.34 21.69
CA PHE A 269 -2.71 5.57 22.41
C PHE A 269 -3.16 5.24 23.83
N LYS A 270 -2.64 5.96 24.81
CA LYS A 270 -3.19 5.96 26.18
C LYS A 270 -4.09 7.18 26.34
N ILE A 271 -5.40 6.96 26.45
CA ILE A 271 -6.40 8.02 26.64
C ILE A 271 -7.09 7.75 27.96
N GLU A 272 -7.01 8.72 28.88
CA GLU A 272 -7.30 8.51 30.29
C GLU A 272 -6.40 7.36 30.83
N ASP A 273 -6.95 6.29 31.38
CA ASP A 273 -6.17 5.13 31.85
C ASP A 273 -6.35 3.89 30.95
N VAL A 274 -6.89 4.07 29.73
CA VAL A 274 -7.16 2.98 28.81
C VAL A 274 -6.17 3.03 27.63
N HIS A 275 -5.63 1.85 27.26
CA HIS A 275 -4.77 1.69 26.11
C HIS A 275 -5.59 1.23 24.90
N TYR A 276 -5.44 1.94 23.79
CA TYR A 276 -6.11 1.67 22.52
C TYR A 276 -5.07 1.36 21.47
N THR A 277 -4.87 0.09 21.15
CA THR A 277 -3.98 -0.35 20.08
C THR A 277 -4.79 -0.52 18.80
N GLU A 278 -4.34 0.11 17.72
CA GLU A 278 -4.97 0.03 16.42
C GLU A 278 -3.92 0.13 15.32
N TRP A 279 -4.32 -0.19 14.09
CA TRP A 279 -3.49 -0.06 12.91
C TRP A 279 -3.52 1.37 12.38
N PHE A 280 -2.35 1.89 11.98
CA PHE A 280 -2.17 3.24 11.44
C PHE A 280 -1.30 3.21 10.19
N LEU A 281 -1.62 4.03 9.20
CA LEU A 281 -0.79 4.22 8.03
C LEU A 281 0.55 4.85 8.43
N PHE A 282 1.65 4.30 7.91
CA PHE A 282 3.01 4.85 8.04
C PHE A 282 3.19 5.91 6.94
N ASP A 283 2.94 7.18 7.27
CA ASP A 283 2.82 8.25 6.27
C ASP A 283 3.99 9.25 6.34
N THR A 284 5.03 9.01 5.53
CA THR A 284 6.19 9.92 5.43
C THR A 284 5.88 11.20 4.66
N GLY A 285 4.74 11.29 3.97
CA GLY A 285 4.26 12.49 3.30
C GLY A 285 3.55 13.47 4.24
N ASN A 286 3.03 12.99 5.37
CA ASN A 286 2.41 13.83 6.39
C ASN A 286 3.47 14.50 7.27
N THR A 287 3.49 15.83 7.32
CA THR A 287 4.50 16.62 8.04
C THR A 287 4.23 16.79 9.54
N GLY A 288 3.03 16.42 9.99
CA GLY A 288 2.61 16.48 11.39
C GLY A 288 2.91 15.21 12.17
N ASN A 289 2.38 15.15 13.40
CA ASN A 289 2.47 13.94 14.22
C ASN A 289 1.53 12.82 13.71
N GLY A 290 0.42 13.20 13.06
CA GLY A 290 -0.53 12.25 12.49
C GLY A 290 -1.97 12.74 12.50
N ILE A 291 -2.84 11.85 12.08
CA ILE A 291 -4.30 12.05 12.02
C ILE A 291 -4.96 10.85 12.67
N ILE A 292 -5.83 11.08 13.64
CA ILE A 292 -6.75 10.05 14.15
C ILE A 292 -8.02 10.12 13.32
N GLY A 293 -8.34 9.00 12.67
CA GLY A 293 -9.50 8.87 11.80
C GLY A 293 -10.81 8.76 12.59
N ASN A 294 -11.90 9.19 11.97
CA ASN A 294 -13.22 9.15 12.57
C ASN A 294 -13.64 7.71 12.98
N ASN A 295 -13.23 6.70 12.23
CA ASN A 295 -13.55 5.29 12.56
C ASN A 295 -12.98 4.87 13.91
N PHE A 296 -11.74 5.26 14.22
CA PHE A 296 -11.15 5.02 15.54
C PHE A 296 -11.92 5.75 16.65
N LEU A 297 -12.21 7.04 16.42
CA LEU A 297 -12.95 7.85 17.40
C LEU A 297 -14.35 7.29 17.67
N ALA A 298 -15.04 6.85 16.63
CA ALA A 298 -16.39 6.26 16.75
C ALA A 298 -16.37 4.88 17.40
N LYS A 299 -15.47 3.99 16.94
CA LYS A 299 -15.31 2.63 17.47
C LYS A 299 -15.11 2.60 18.98
N HIS A 300 -14.39 3.57 19.51
CA HIS A 300 -13.99 3.62 20.91
C HIS A 300 -14.73 4.72 21.72
N ASN A 301 -15.71 5.43 21.13
CA ASN A 301 -16.43 6.55 21.76
C ASN A 301 -15.50 7.66 22.29
N LEU A 302 -14.48 8.03 21.50
CA LEU A 302 -13.41 8.93 21.93
C LEU A 302 -13.56 10.37 21.45
N SER A 303 -14.60 10.72 20.71
CA SER A 303 -14.75 12.05 20.07
C SER A 303 -14.62 13.24 20.99
N ASN A 304 -14.98 13.08 22.27
CA ASN A 304 -14.94 14.12 23.30
C ASN A 304 -13.84 13.91 24.38
N LYS A 305 -12.93 12.95 24.16
CA LYS A 305 -11.91 12.58 25.16
C LYS A 305 -10.55 13.29 24.95
N PHE A 306 -10.41 14.05 23.88
CA PHE A 306 -9.18 14.75 23.56
C PHE A 306 -9.24 16.21 24.02
N THR A 307 -8.13 16.72 24.57
CA THR A 307 -7.96 18.14 24.85
C THR A 307 -7.79 18.89 23.54
N GLN A 308 -8.83 19.58 23.11
CA GLN A 308 -8.84 20.31 21.83
C GLN A 308 -8.04 21.63 21.95
N ILE A 309 -7.25 21.94 20.92
CA ILE A 309 -6.47 23.18 20.81
C ILE A 309 -7.24 24.15 19.90
N ILE A 310 -7.62 23.71 18.68
CA ILE A 310 -8.31 24.53 17.69
C ILE A 310 -9.07 23.65 16.70
N GLY A 311 -10.20 24.13 16.19
CA GLY A 311 -11.01 23.45 15.19
C GLY A 311 -11.06 24.21 13.85
N PHE A 312 -10.94 23.49 12.74
CA PHE A 312 -11.08 23.99 11.38
C PHE A 312 -11.96 23.07 10.55
N GLY A 313 -13.12 23.53 10.15
CA GLY A 313 -14.02 22.75 9.29
C GLY A 313 -14.27 21.35 9.86
N ASN A 314 -13.88 20.33 9.12
CA ASN A 314 -14.01 18.92 9.50
C ASN A 314 -12.80 18.36 10.29
N LYS A 315 -11.83 19.20 10.66
CA LYS A 315 -10.65 18.81 11.42
C LYS A 315 -10.57 19.55 12.75
N THR A 316 -10.03 18.87 13.76
CA THR A 316 -9.71 19.46 15.06
C THR A 316 -8.27 19.12 15.38
N ILE A 317 -7.49 20.11 15.78
CA ILE A 317 -6.16 19.88 16.36
C ILE A 317 -6.34 19.71 17.86
N ALA A 318 -5.82 18.64 18.39
CA ALA A 318 -5.86 18.31 19.81
C ALA A 318 -4.45 18.04 20.36
N CYS A 319 -4.31 18.07 21.67
CA CYS A 319 -3.09 17.56 22.31
C CYS A 319 -2.91 16.09 21.98
N LEU A 320 -1.68 15.70 21.64
CA LEU A 320 -1.32 14.29 21.44
C LEU A 320 -1.39 13.60 22.81
N PRO A 321 -2.26 12.59 23.00
CA PRO A 321 -2.18 11.75 24.17
C PRO A 321 -0.91 10.89 24.11
N PRO A 322 -0.44 10.29 25.21
CA PRO A 322 0.68 9.38 25.16
C PRO A 322 0.53 8.36 24.05
N LEU A 323 1.48 8.34 23.11
CA LEU A 323 1.49 7.47 21.94
C LEU A 323 2.71 6.57 22.01
N THR A 324 2.49 5.26 22.10
CA THR A 324 3.56 4.26 22.10
C THR A 324 3.68 3.62 20.72
N ILE A 325 4.89 3.63 20.19
CA ILE A 325 5.31 2.96 18.94
C ILE A 325 6.54 2.13 19.29
N ALA A 326 6.51 0.85 18.98
CA ALA A 326 7.54 -0.09 19.43
C ALA A 326 7.69 -0.04 20.95
N ASP A 327 8.85 0.36 21.43
CA ASP A 327 9.17 0.51 22.86
C ASP A 327 9.22 1.98 23.33
N HIS A 328 9.00 2.94 22.42
CA HIS A 328 9.09 4.36 22.73
C HIS A 328 7.72 5.03 22.88
N THR A 329 7.58 5.91 23.91
CA THR A 329 6.33 6.65 24.17
C THR A 329 6.52 8.15 23.99
N PHE A 330 5.78 8.73 23.06
CA PHE A 330 5.69 10.18 22.84
C PHE A 330 4.66 10.78 23.81
N LEU A 331 5.09 11.75 24.61
CA LEU A 331 4.25 12.37 25.66
C LEU A 331 3.73 13.77 25.29
N LYS A 332 4.25 14.38 24.21
CA LYS A 332 3.96 15.77 23.86
C LYS A 332 3.77 15.92 22.36
N GLY A 333 2.90 16.84 21.98
CA GLY A 333 2.67 17.20 20.58
C GLY A 333 1.22 17.59 20.33
N ALA A 334 0.91 17.78 19.05
CA ALA A 334 -0.45 18.00 18.60
C ALA A 334 -0.80 16.95 17.55
N ILE A 335 -2.03 16.47 17.56
CA ILE A 335 -2.54 15.51 16.58
C ILE A 335 -3.82 16.04 15.96
N THR A 336 -4.07 15.69 14.71
CA THR A 336 -5.31 16.07 14.02
C THR A 336 -6.36 14.99 14.27
N LEU A 337 -7.55 15.40 14.65
CA LEU A 337 -8.74 14.55 14.73
C LEU A 337 -9.63 14.84 13.52
N GLU A 338 -10.03 13.82 12.78
CA GLU A 338 -11.05 13.95 11.75
C GLU A 338 -12.45 13.87 12.34
N LYS A 339 -13.27 14.87 12.01
CA LYS A 339 -14.71 14.83 12.33
C LYS A 339 -15.44 14.04 11.25
N GLN A 340 -16.56 13.42 11.63
CA GLN A 340 -17.44 12.75 10.69
C GLN A 340 -17.94 13.76 9.64
N ASN A 341 -17.66 13.49 8.37
CA ASN A 341 -18.18 14.24 7.24
C ASN A 341 -18.80 13.25 6.24
N LYS A 342 -19.96 13.58 5.69
CA LYS A 342 -20.67 12.72 4.73
C LYS A 342 -19.86 12.39 3.47
N ASN A 343 -18.80 13.16 3.20
CA ASN A 343 -17.94 13.02 2.01
C ASN A 343 -16.52 12.55 2.35
N ASN A 344 -16.23 12.15 3.58
CA ASN A 344 -14.88 11.73 3.96
C ASN A 344 -14.62 10.28 3.55
N THR A 345 -13.43 10.09 3.00
CA THR A 345 -12.77 8.79 2.94
C THR A 345 -12.58 8.31 4.37
N ASN A 346 -13.42 7.39 4.83
CA ASN A 346 -13.21 6.71 6.09
C ASN A 346 -11.89 5.96 5.97
N TYR A 347 -10.90 6.29 6.81
CA TYR A 347 -9.72 5.43 6.92
C TYR A 347 -10.19 4.04 7.29
N LYS A 348 -9.69 3.03 6.58
CA LYS A 348 -9.96 1.62 6.88
C LYS A 348 -9.40 1.23 8.26
N PHE A 349 -8.51 2.04 8.83
CA PHE A 349 -7.77 1.85 10.08
C PHE A 349 -7.89 3.10 10.97
N GLY A 350 -7.18 3.12 12.09
CA GLY A 350 -7.25 4.16 13.11
C GLY A 350 -6.87 5.57 12.63
N GLY A 351 -6.21 5.67 11.49
CA GLY A 351 -5.72 6.93 10.93
C GLY A 351 -4.33 6.77 10.34
N LEU A 352 -3.49 7.80 10.51
CA LEU A 352 -2.09 7.77 10.07
C LEU A 352 -1.15 8.36 11.13
N ILE A 353 0.08 7.88 11.16
CA ILE A 353 1.19 8.48 11.91
C ILE A 353 2.09 9.20 10.92
N GLY A 354 2.35 10.47 11.20
CA GLY A 354 3.09 11.34 10.30
C GLY A 354 4.59 11.40 10.59
N ASN A 355 5.31 11.93 9.62
CA ASN A 355 6.77 11.86 9.62
C ASN A 355 7.45 12.71 10.71
N LYS A 356 6.71 13.62 11.37
CA LYS A 356 7.25 14.32 12.56
C LYS A 356 7.50 13.36 13.74
N ILE A 357 6.76 12.26 13.83
CA ILE A 357 6.99 11.17 14.78
C ILE A 357 7.93 10.13 14.16
N LEU A 358 7.65 9.73 12.92
CA LEU A 358 8.35 8.62 12.28
C LEU A 358 9.84 8.88 12.08
N ASN A 359 10.24 10.13 11.85
CA ASN A 359 11.65 10.49 11.70
C ASN A 359 12.46 10.41 13.01
N SER A 360 11.81 10.12 14.14
CA SER A 360 12.52 9.79 15.38
C SER A 360 13.01 8.33 15.43
N PHE A 361 12.77 7.57 14.37
CA PHE A 361 13.23 6.19 14.28
C PHE A 361 14.09 5.97 13.03
N ASN A 362 15.12 5.15 13.14
CA ASN A 362 15.63 4.42 11.99
C ASN A 362 14.73 3.22 11.74
N VAL A 363 14.31 3.01 10.49
CA VAL A 363 13.26 2.05 10.17
C VAL A 363 13.73 1.09 9.09
N ILE A 364 13.64 -0.23 9.36
CA ILE A 364 13.82 -1.25 8.31
C ILE A 364 12.44 -1.76 7.93
N ILE A 365 12.12 -1.71 6.65
CA ILE A 365 10.88 -2.21 6.07
C ILE A 365 11.19 -3.48 5.30
N ASP A 366 10.68 -4.59 5.79
CA ASP A 366 10.73 -5.87 5.10
C ASP A 366 9.39 -6.13 4.41
N ASN A 367 9.30 -5.71 3.15
CA ASN A 367 8.11 -5.94 2.34
C ASN A 367 7.85 -7.41 2.03
N ARG A 368 8.89 -8.28 2.11
CA ARG A 368 8.78 -9.70 1.81
C ARG A 368 8.08 -10.46 2.92
N GLU A 369 8.45 -10.12 4.17
CA GLU A 369 7.93 -10.78 5.36
C GLU A 369 6.79 -10.00 6.03
N GLY A 370 6.49 -8.78 5.55
CA GLY A 370 5.51 -7.89 6.19
C GLY A 370 5.93 -7.52 7.61
N LEU A 371 7.18 -7.07 7.75
CA LEU A 371 7.76 -6.70 9.04
C LEU A 371 8.31 -5.27 8.99
N LEU A 372 8.15 -4.57 10.10
CA LEU A 372 8.85 -3.34 10.42
C LEU A 372 9.81 -3.59 11.58
N TYR A 373 11.01 -3.01 11.48
CA TYR A 373 11.95 -2.96 12.58
C TYR A 373 12.23 -1.49 12.88
N LEU A 374 11.98 -1.06 14.09
CA LEU A 374 12.03 0.33 14.52
C LEU A 374 13.08 0.49 15.62
N LYS A 375 14.04 1.37 15.41
CA LYS A 375 15.03 1.76 16.40
C LYS A 375 14.85 3.25 16.69
N TYR A 376 14.51 3.57 17.93
CA TYR A 376 14.39 4.97 18.35
C TYR A 376 15.77 5.64 18.33
N ASN A 377 15.86 6.80 17.68
CA ASN A 377 17.10 7.59 17.63
C ASN A 377 17.21 8.39 18.93
N THR A 378 18.19 8.07 19.75
CA THR A 378 18.53 8.88 20.95
C THR A 378 19.27 10.14 20.49
N GLU A 379 18.76 11.32 20.89
CA GLU A 379 19.42 12.60 20.67
C GLU A 379 20.87 12.63 21.22
#